data_0292d1b19e73e0e8d44634aa632f36e6
#
_entry.id   0292d1b19e73e0e8d44634aa632f36e6
#
_cell.length_a   1.000
_cell.length_b   1.000
_cell.length_c   1.000
_cell.angle_alpha   90.00
_cell.angle_beta   90.00
_cell.angle_gamma   90.00
#
_symmetry.space_group_name_H-M   'P 1'
#
loop_
_entity.id
_entity.type
_entity.pdbx_description
1 polymer ?
#
loop_
_entity_poly.entity_id
_entity_poly.type
_entity_poly.pdbx_seq_one_letter_code
_entity_poly.pdbx_strand_id
1 'polypeptide(L)'
;DFRKEALSAIAKKAIELGLEVKPWVKTSLAPGSQVVTDYLEKAGLNVYLDKLGFNLVGYGCTTCIGNSGPLADNIVEAIQKENIYAVSVLSGNRNFEGRISPHIKANYLASPPLVVAYALAGHMGFDLYKDSFGKDKNGKEIFLKDIWPSNKEIEDTLKLSLNADMFVKRYSNVSEGPKQWQQIKTEKSSIYNWEENSTYVKKPPFFENLSDQPEGFKKIQDARPLLILGDMVTTDHISPAGNIQKDSPTGE
;
A
#
# COMPACT_ATOMS: atom_id res chain seq x y z
N ASP A 1 6.67 12.67 -10.30
CA ASP A 1 6.82 11.32 -10.85
C ASP A 1 5.83 11.12 -11.99
N PHE A 2 6.30 11.27 -13.23
CA PHE A 2 5.60 11.09 -14.51
C PHE A 2 4.57 9.93 -14.54
N ARG A 3 4.81 8.88 -13.77
CA ARG A 3 3.94 7.69 -13.72
C ARG A 3 2.63 7.91 -12.95
N LYS A 4 2.57 8.89 -12.06
CA LYS A 4 1.38 9.14 -11.24
C LYS A 4 0.38 10.05 -11.93
N GLU A 5 0.85 10.97 -12.74
CA GLU A 5 -0.01 11.75 -13.64
C GLU A 5 -0.62 10.85 -14.71
N ALA A 6 0.15 9.90 -15.25
CA ALA A 6 -0.37 8.90 -16.19
C ALA A 6 -1.44 8.00 -15.53
N LEU A 7 -1.23 7.55 -14.28
CA LEU A 7 -2.21 6.83 -13.47
C LEU A 7 -3.55 7.59 -13.40
N SER A 8 -3.48 8.87 -13.06
CA SER A 8 -4.67 9.67 -12.81
C SER A 8 -5.36 10.10 -14.11
N ALA A 9 -4.60 10.28 -15.19
CA ALA A 9 -5.14 10.55 -16.53
C ALA A 9 -5.92 9.34 -17.07
N ILE A 10 -5.44 8.11 -16.85
CA ILE A 10 -6.20 6.89 -17.16
C ILE A 10 -7.50 6.85 -16.35
N ALA A 11 -7.44 7.11 -15.04
CA ALA A 11 -8.62 7.13 -14.19
C ALA A 11 -9.66 8.14 -14.67
N LYS A 12 -9.22 9.35 -15.06
CA LYS A 12 -10.08 10.38 -15.64
C LYS A 12 -10.79 9.89 -16.88
N LYS A 13 -10.04 9.42 -17.88
CA LYS A 13 -10.59 8.94 -19.16
C LYS A 13 -11.53 7.74 -18.94
N ALA A 14 -11.17 6.82 -18.06
CA ALA A 14 -12.02 5.67 -17.72
C ALA A 14 -13.39 6.12 -17.18
N ILE A 15 -13.41 7.03 -16.20
CA ILE A 15 -14.63 7.59 -15.63
C ILE A 15 -15.45 8.36 -16.66
N GLU A 16 -14.80 9.19 -17.50
CA GLU A 16 -15.48 9.96 -18.56
C GLU A 16 -16.16 9.05 -19.60
N LEU A 17 -15.60 7.86 -19.84
CA LEU A 17 -16.18 6.84 -20.71
C LEU A 17 -17.18 5.91 -19.99
N GLY A 18 -17.37 6.07 -18.69
CA GLY A 18 -18.32 5.28 -17.89
C GLY A 18 -17.81 3.93 -17.42
N LEU A 19 -16.47 3.74 -17.40
CA LEU A 19 -15.88 2.53 -16.83
C LEU A 19 -15.84 2.58 -15.30
N GLU A 20 -16.02 1.42 -14.68
CA GLU A 20 -15.98 1.23 -13.23
C GLU A 20 -15.07 0.06 -12.86
N VAL A 21 -14.49 0.11 -11.68
CA VAL A 21 -13.76 -1.02 -11.10
C VAL A 21 -14.77 -2.11 -10.71
N LYS A 22 -14.40 -3.36 -10.93
CA LYS A 22 -15.28 -4.49 -10.60
C LYS A 22 -15.48 -4.63 -9.10
N PRO A 23 -16.68 -5.03 -8.62
CA PRO A 23 -17.02 -5.02 -7.19
C PRO A 23 -16.18 -5.99 -6.34
N TRP A 24 -15.51 -6.95 -6.95
CA TRP A 24 -14.61 -7.88 -6.26
C TRP A 24 -13.15 -7.38 -6.18
N VAL A 25 -12.83 -6.24 -6.80
CA VAL A 25 -11.48 -5.68 -6.81
C VAL A 25 -11.35 -4.63 -5.71
N LYS A 26 -10.45 -4.88 -4.76
CA LYS A 26 -10.05 -3.89 -3.77
C LYS A 26 -8.97 -2.99 -4.35
N THR A 27 -9.17 -1.69 -4.31
CA THR A 27 -8.22 -0.67 -4.73
C THR A 27 -7.73 0.15 -3.53
N SER A 28 -6.54 0.72 -3.62
CA SER A 28 -5.99 1.65 -2.63
C SER A 28 -4.87 2.50 -3.24
N LEU A 29 -4.65 3.68 -2.69
CA LEU A 29 -3.58 4.59 -3.08
C LEU A 29 -2.69 4.89 -1.88
N ALA A 30 -1.38 4.58 -2.00
CA ALA A 30 -0.36 4.94 -1.03
C ALA A 30 0.83 5.60 -1.74
N PRO A 31 0.78 6.92 -1.95
CA PRO A 31 1.86 7.64 -2.63
C PRO A 31 3.16 7.63 -1.82
N GLY A 32 4.30 7.82 -2.49
CA GLY A 32 5.61 7.87 -1.84
C GLY A 32 5.81 9.08 -0.91
N SER A 33 5.05 10.16 -1.11
CA SER A 33 5.09 11.36 -0.26
C SER A 33 3.81 12.18 -0.36
N GLN A 34 3.60 13.07 0.62
CA GLN A 34 2.45 13.98 0.66
C GLN A 34 2.43 14.98 -0.51
N VAL A 35 3.58 15.33 -1.08
CA VAL A 35 3.67 16.21 -2.27
C VAL A 35 2.90 15.62 -3.46
N VAL A 36 2.83 14.28 -3.56
CA VAL A 36 2.04 13.61 -4.60
C VAL A 36 0.56 13.95 -4.48
N THR A 37 0.02 13.95 -3.27
CA THR A 37 -1.37 14.36 -3.03
C THR A 37 -1.59 15.80 -3.45
N ASP A 38 -0.68 16.72 -3.07
CA ASP A 38 -0.80 18.13 -3.41
C ASP A 38 -0.87 18.38 -4.92
N TYR A 39 -0.01 17.73 -5.71
CA TYR A 39 -0.06 17.95 -7.15
C TYR A 39 -1.22 17.24 -7.84
N LEU A 40 -1.69 16.10 -7.33
CA LEU A 40 -2.91 15.45 -7.83
C LEU A 40 -4.16 16.29 -7.55
N GLU A 41 -4.24 16.89 -6.37
CA GLU A 41 -5.31 17.82 -6.00
C GLU A 41 -5.27 19.07 -6.89
N LYS A 42 -4.09 19.68 -7.08
CA LYS A 42 -3.92 20.85 -7.94
C LYS A 42 -4.25 20.57 -9.40
N ALA A 43 -3.97 19.37 -9.87
CA ALA A 43 -4.35 18.90 -11.20
C ALA A 43 -5.84 18.52 -11.31
N GLY A 44 -6.58 18.44 -10.19
CA GLY A 44 -7.98 18.00 -10.16
C GLY A 44 -8.15 16.52 -10.53
N LEU A 45 -7.12 15.70 -10.32
CA LEU A 45 -7.08 14.30 -10.74
C LEU A 45 -7.42 13.30 -9.63
N ASN A 46 -7.28 13.69 -8.36
CA ASN A 46 -7.60 12.86 -7.20
C ASN A 46 -9.06 12.38 -7.21
N VAL A 47 -10.00 13.25 -7.58
CA VAL A 47 -11.44 12.93 -7.63
C VAL A 47 -11.78 11.76 -8.57
N TYR A 48 -11.01 11.52 -9.60
CA TYR A 48 -11.21 10.39 -10.51
C TYR A 48 -10.64 9.09 -9.93
N LEU A 49 -9.53 9.17 -9.21
CA LEU A 49 -8.98 8.04 -8.46
C LEU A 49 -9.94 7.60 -7.35
N ASP A 50 -10.48 8.55 -6.58
CA ASP A 50 -11.47 8.27 -5.54
C ASP A 50 -12.73 7.60 -6.10
N LYS A 51 -13.23 8.04 -7.27
CA LYS A 51 -14.37 7.41 -7.96
C LYS A 51 -14.10 5.97 -8.38
N LEU A 52 -12.85 5.62 -8.68
CA LEU A 52 -12.43 4.24 -8.94
C LEU A 52 -12.06 3.47 -7.66
N GLY A 53 -12.28 4.06 -6.48
CA GLY A 53 -11.98 3.44 -5.19
C GLY A 53 -10.50 3.48 -4.80
N PHE A 54 -9.62 4.14 -5.56
CA PHE A 54 -8.23 4.35 -5.20
C PHE A 54 -8.08 5.46 -4.15
N ASN A 55 -8.72 5.24 -3.00
CA ASN A 55 -8.68 6.18 -1.88
C ASN A 55 -7.30 6.18 -1.22
N LEU A 56 -6.90 7.35 -0.71
CA LEU A 56 -5.65 7.50 0.04
C LEU A 56 -5.73 6.74 1.38
N VAL A 57 -4.86 5.74 1.56
CA VAL A 57 -4.79 4.92 2.77
C VAL A 57 -3.53 5.14 3.60
N GLY A 58 -2.54 5.82 3.05
CA GLY A 58 -1.27 6.12 3.71
C GLY A 58 -0.21 6.60 2.72
N TYR A 59 1.03 6.68 3.18
CA TYR A 59 2.17 7.10 2.37
C TYR A 59 3.32 6.11 2.48
N GLY A 60 4.18 6.09 1.47
CA GLY A 60 5.38 5.26 1.45
C GLY A 60 5.09 3.79 1.15
N CYS A 61 5.66 2.89 1.95
CA CYS A 61 5.60 1.45 1.71
C CYS A 61 4.30 0.75 2.17
N THR A 62 3.22 1.50 2.42
CA THR A 62 1.97 1.00 3.01
C THR A 62 1.44 -0.23 2.28
N THR A 63 1.27 -0.16 0.95
CA THR A 63 0.74 -1.28 0.16
C THR A 63 1.70 -2.47 0.11
N CYS A 64 3.01 -2.21 -0.03
CA CYS A 64 4.02 -3.28 -0.15
C CYS A 64 4.15 -4.15 1.10
N ILE A 65 3.70 -3.68 2.26
CA ILE A 65 3.75 -4.41 3.54
C ILE A 65 2.38 -4.84 4.05
N GLY A 66 1.34 -4.80 3.20
CA GLY A 66 0.01 -5.27 3.55
C GLY A 66 -0.81 -4.33 4.43
N ASN A 67 -0.39 -3.07 4.62
CA ASN A 67 -1.07 -2.09 5.48
C ASN A 67 -2.15 -1.25 4.74
N SER A 68 -2.53 -1.65 3.52
CA SER A 68 -3.67 -1.05 2.80
C SER A 68 -5.04 -1.51 3.32
N GLY A 69 -5.05 -2.29 4.39
CA GLY A 69 -6.24 -2.88 4.99
C GLY A 69 -6.59 -4.27 4.42
N PRO A 70 -7.44 -5.04 5.12
CA PRO A 70 -7.83 -6.40 4.73
C PRO A 70 -8.73 -6.38 3.48
N LEU A 71 -8.91 -7.55 2.88
CA LEU A 71 -10.01 -7.80 1.95
C LEU A 71 -11.33 -7.83 2.72
N ALA A 72 -12.44 -7.52 2.04
CA ALA A 72 -13.77 -7.66 2.62
C ALA A 72 -14.08 -9.15 2.93
N ASP A 73 -14.77 -9.41 4.05
CA ASP A 73 -15.00 -10.77 4.53
C ASP A 73 -15.69 -11.66 3.50
N ASN A 74 -16.69 -11.15 2.80
CA ASN A 74 -17.38 -11.87 1.73
C ASN A 74 -16.45 -12.26 0.54
N ILE A 75 -15.43 -11.46 0.27
CA ILE A 75 -14.41 -11.78 -0.74
C ILE A 75 -13.46 -12.85 -0.23
N VAL A 76 -13.05 -12.78 1.03
CA VAL A 76 -12.22 -13.80 1.69
C VAL A 76 -12.95 -15.14 1.70
N GLU A 77 -14.22 -15.16 2.10
CA GLU A 77 -15.08 -16.37 2.09
C GLU A 77 -15.19 -16.97 0.69
N ALA A 78 -15.41 -16.15 -0.34
CA ALA A 78 -15.48 -16.61 -1.73
C ALA A 78 -14.14 -17.21 -2.19
N ILE A 79 -13.01 -16.56 -1.87
CA ILE A 79 -11.67 -17.07 -2.21
C ILE A 79 -11.44 -18.46 -1.58
N GLN A 80 -11.79 -18.63 -0.32
CA GLN A 80 -11.57 -19.87 0.42
C GLN A 80 -12.52 -20.99 -0.04
N LYS A 81 -13.81 -20.67 -0.13
CA LYS A 81 -14.85 -21.65 -0.47
C LYS A 81 -14.72 -22.19 -1.91
N GLU A 82 -14.45 -21.31 -2.86
CA GLU A 82 -14.38 -21.65 -4.28
C GLU A 82 -12.93 -21.89 -4.75
N ASN A 83 -11.95 -21.85 -3.82
CA ASN A 83 -10.52 -21.98 -4.10
C ASN A 83 -10.03 -21.07 -5.25
N ILE A 84 -10.48 -19.81 -5.23
CA ILE A 84 -10.17 -18.84 -6.27
C ILE A 84 -8.68 -18.49 -6.24
N TYR A 85 -8.04 -18.41 -7.39
CA TYR A 85 -6.68 -17.93 -7.52
C TYR A 85 -6.66 -16.39 -7.54
N ALA A 86 -6.78 -15.80 -6.33
CA ALA A 86 -6.74 -14.37 -6.16
C ALA A 86 -5.30 -13.85 -6.23
N VAL A 87 -5.11 -12.66 -6.80
CA VAL A 87 -3.80 -12.03 -6.98
C VAL A 87 -3.85 -10.55 -6.63
N SER A 88 -2.68 -9.95 -6.38
CA SER A 88 -2.53 -8.50 -6.34
C SER A 88 -1.75 -7.98 -7.55
N VAL A 89 -2.11 -6.78 -7.99
CA VAL A 89 -1.33 -5.98 -8.95
C VAL A 89 -1.01 -4.66 -8.28
N LEU A 90 0.25 -4.36 -8.09
CA LEU A 90 0.67 -3.18 -7.35
C LEU A 90 1.87 -2.47 -7.99
N SER A 91 1.98 -1.18 -7.75
CA SER A 91 3.18 -0.40 -8.03
C SER A 91 3.94 -0.18 -6.73
N GLY A 92 5.05 -0.89 -6.59
CA GLY A 92 5.88 -0.87 -5.39
C GLY A 92 7.27 -1.43 -5.70
N ASN A 93 8.10 -1.60 -4.67
CA ASN A 93 9.46 -2.10 -4.84
C ASN A 93 9.62 -3.58 -4.44
N ARG A 94 8.59 -4.17 -3.82
CA ARG A 94 8.60 -5.58 -3.36
C ARG A 94 7.20 -6.20 -3.48
N ASN A 95 7.18 -7.50 -3.72
CA ASN A 95 5.96 -8.30 -3.87
C ASN A 95 6.10 -9.69 -3.23
N PHE A 96 6.67 -9.75 -2.02
CA PHE A 96 6.82 -11.02 -1.29
C PHE A 96 5.47 -11.70 -1.07
N GLU A 97 5.48 -13.02 -1.25
CA GLU A 97 4.35 -13.89 -0.96
C GLU A 97 3.92 -13.75 0.51
N GLY A 98 2.61 -13.75 0.74
CA GLY A 98 2.03 -13.57 2.07
C GLY A 98 2.13 -12.16 2.68
N ARG A 99 2.96 -11.29 2.12
CA ARG A 99 3.23 -9.96 2.70
C ARG A 99 2.12 -8.95 2.45
N ILE A 100 1.55 -8.93 1.23
CA ILE A 100 0.51 -7.97 0.83
C ILE A 100 -0.84 -8.40 1.38
N SER A 101 -1.16 -9.68 1.24
CA SER A 101 -2.34 -10.30 1.84
C SER A 101 -2.11 -11.80 1.99
N PRO A 102 -2.51 -12.42 3.11
CA PRO A 102 -2.40 -13.87 3.29
C PRO A 102 -3.40 -14.67 2.42
N HIS A 103 -4.39 -14.02 1.82
CA HIS A 103 -5.44 -14.66 1.04
C HIS A 103 -5.15 -14.71 -0.47
N ILE A 104 -4.05 -14.15 -0.94
CA ILE A 104 -3.69 -14.11 -2.35
C ILE A 104 -2.53 -15.04 -2.65
N LYS A 105 -2.52 -15.60 -3.86
CA LYS A 105 -1.55 -16.62 -4.28
C LYS A 105 -0.42 -16.07 -5.15
N ALA A 106 -0.55 -14.86 -5.69
CA ALA A 106 0.50 -14.22 -6.47
C ALA A 106 0.43 -12.70 -6.40
N ASN A 107 1.59 -12.04 -6.57
CA ASN A 107 1.73 -10.60 -6.55
C ASN A 107 2.46 -10.14 -7.82
N TYR A 108 1.87 -9.22 -8.56
CA TYR A 108 2.43 -8.67 -9.77
C TYR A 108 2.87 -7.22 -9.57
N LEU A 109 4.12 -6.92 -9.90
CA LEU A 109 4.60 -5.53 -9.93
C LEU A 109 4.30 -4.93 -11.30
N ALA A 110 3.64 -3.79 -11.31
CA ALA A 110 3.29 -3.07 -12.51
C ALA A 110 3.51 -1.56 -12.34
N SER A 111 3.55 -0.83 -13.45
CA SER A 111 3.53 0.63 -13.39
C SER A 111 2.17 1.12 -12.87
N PRO A 112 2.09 2.29 -12.21
CA PRO A 112 0.83 2.83 -11.69
C PRO A 112 -0.31 2.86 -12.72
N PRO A 113 -0.10 3.27 -13.98
CA PRO A 113 -1.14 3.22 -15.01
C PRO A 113 -1.67 1.82 -15.28
N LEU A 114 -0.79 0.81 -15.31
CA LEU A 114 -1.20 -0.58 -15.50
C LEU A 114 -1.97 -1.14 -14.30
N VAL A 115 -1.68 -0.69 -13.08
CA VAL A 115 -2.47 -1.04 -11.90
C VAL A 115 -3.93 -0.63 -12.07
N VAL A 116 -4.18 0.59 -12.56
CA VAL A 116 -5.55 1.05 -12.86
C VAL A 116 -6.18 0.22 -13.97
N ALA A 117 -5.45 -0.08 -15.04
CA ALA A 117 -5.95 -0.88 -16.14
C ALA A 117 -6.39 -2.28 -15.67
N TYR A 118 -5.58 -2.98 -14.85
CA TYR A 118 -5.96 -4.28 -14.31
C TYR A 118 -7.09 -4.21 -13.27
N ALA A 119 -7.21 -3.11 -12.53
CA ALA A 119 -8.36 -2.91 -11.66
C ALA A 119 -9.67 -2.77 -12.44
N LEU A 120 -9.65 -2.08 -13.58
CA LEU A 120 -10.79 -1.98 -14.51
C LEU A 120 -11.11 -3.31 -15.19
N ALA A 121 -10.07 -4.08 -15.57
CA ALA A 121 -10.23 -5.41 -16.16
C ALA A 121 -10.85 -6.39 -15.17
N GLY A 122 -10.42 -6.36 -13.90
CA GLY A 122 -10.95 -7.19 -12.82
C GLY A 122 -10.39 -8.61 -12.75
N HIS A 123 -9.52 -9.03 -13.68
CA HIS A 123 -8.85 -10.33 -13.70
C HIS A 123 -7.56 -10.31 -14.52
N MET A 124 -6.64 -11.24 -14.24
CA MET A 124 -5.34 -11.33 -14.90
C MET A 124 -5.35 -12.01 -16.27
N GLY A 125 -6.40 -12.73 -16.61
CA GLY A 125 -6.58 -13.33 -17.95
C GLY A 125 -6.98 -12.32 -19.03
N PHE A 126 -6.92 -11.03 -18.75
CA PHE A 126 -7.25 -9.93 -19.66
C PHE A 126 -6.06 -9.57 -20.54
N ASP A 127 -6.22 -9.64 -21.85
CA ASP A 127 -5.23 -9.18 -22.82
C ASP A 127 -5.40 -7.65 -23.03
N LEU A 128 -4.53 -6.86 -22.41
CA LEU A 128 -4.59 -5.39 -22.49
C LEU A 128 -4.55 -4.82 -23.91
N TYR A 129 -4.08 -5.58 -24.91
CA TYR A 129 -4.01 -5.13 -26.30
C TYR A 129 -5.22 -5.50 -27.14
N LYS A 130 -5.97 -6.53 -26.73
CA LYS A 130 -7.07 -7.09 -27.53
C LYS A 130 -8.43 -6.99 -26.88
N ASP A 131 -8.46 -7.11 -25.53
CA ASP A 131 -9.74 -7.21 -24.84
C ASP A 131 -10.31 -5.80 -24.57
N SER A 132 -11.64 -5.74 -24.59
CA SER A 132 -12.38 -4.53 -24.30
C SER A 132 -12.71 -4.43 -22.82
N PHE A 133 -12.50 -3.26 -22.21
CA PHE A 133 -12.91 -2.97 -20.81
C PHE A 133 -14.43 -2.89 -20.64
N GLY A 134 -15.17 -2.79 -21.72
CA GLY A 134 -16.62 -2.61 -21.74
C GLY A 134 -17.04 -1.68 -22.88
N LYS A 135 -18.25 -1.14 -22.76
CA LYS A 135 -18.81 -0.23 -23.76
C LYS A 135 -19.08 1.13 -23.15
N ASP A 136 -18.87 2.17 -23.92
CA ASP A 136 -19.29 3.52 -23.58
C ASP A 136 -20.82 3.66 -23.64
N LYS A 137 -21.33 4.82 -23.24
CA LYS A 137 -22.77 5.16 -23.30
C LYS A 137 -23.39 5.13 -24.69
N ASN A 138 -22.56 5.07 -25.75
CA ASN A 138 -23.00 4.96 -27.15
C ASN A 138 -22.91 3.50 -27.66
N GLY A 139 -22.49 2.57 -26.82
CA GLY A 139 -22.32 1.15 -27.18
C GLY A 139 -21.01 0.84 -27.88
N LYS A 140 -20.07 1.78 -28.00
CA LYS A 140 -18.74 1.57 -28.57
C LYS A 140 -17.84 0.89 -27.56
N GLU A 141 -17.11 -0.14 -27.99
CA GLU A 141 -16.12 -0.83 -27.17
C GLU A 141 -14.94 0.05 -26.82
N ILE A 142 -14.49 -0.05 -25.57
CA ILE A 142 -13.39 0.74 -25.00
C ILE A 142 -12.18 -0.19 -24.81
N PHE A 143 -11.06 0.18 -25.41
CA PHE A 143 -9.79 -0.52 -25.33
C PHE A 143 -8.75 0.31 -24.55
N LEU A 144 -7.62 -0.29 -24.19
CA LEU A 144 -6.54 0.41 -23.47
C LEU A 144 -6.10 1.70 -24.18
N LYS A 145 -6.00 1.68 -25.51
CA LYS A 145 -5.63 2.84 -26.32
C LYS A 145 -6.57 4.04 -26.16
N ASP A 146 -7.83 3.81 -25.85
CA ASP A 146 -8.85 4.87 -25.70
C ASP A 146 -8.72 5.60 -24.36
N ILE A 147 -8.19 4.91 -23.34
CA ILE A 147 -7.98 5.46 -21.98
C ILE A 147 -6.51 5.84 -21.71
N TRP A 148 -5.55 5.38 -22.53
CA TRP A 148 -4.13 5.66 -22.33
C TRP A 148 -3.81 7.13 -22.64
N PRO A 149 -3.16 7.88 -21.72
CA PRO A 149 -2.82 9.27 -21.96
C PRO A 149 -1.65 9.40 -22.95
N SER A 150 -1.65 10.43 -23.75
CA SER A 150 -0.50 10.82 -24.55
C SER A 150 0.59 11.45 -23.69
N ASN A 151 1.83 11.39 -24.16
CA ASN A 151 2.96 12.04 -23.47
C ASN A 151 2.72 13.55 -23.30
N LYS A 152 2.07 14.19 -24.28
CA LYS A 152 1.75 15.62 -24.21
C LYS A 152 0.75 15.93 -23.09
N GLU A 153 -0.31 15.14 -22.92
CA GLU A 153 -1.27 15.32 -21.82
C GLU A 153 -0.58 15.21 -20.46
N ILE A 154 0.37 14.26 -20.32
CA ILE A 154 1.14 14.08 -19.08
C ILE A 154 2.06 15.28 -18.84
N GLU A 155 2.80 15.74 -19.85
CA GLU A 155 3.69 16.91 -19.74
C GLU A 155 2.94 18.18 -19.39
N ASP A 156 1.80 18.43 -20.03
CA ASP A 156 0.97 19.61 -19.78
C ASP A 156 0.44 19.59 -18.34
N THR A 157 0.00 18.44 -17.86
CA THR A 157 -0.44 18.26 -16.47
C THR A 157 0.70 18.50 -15.47
N LEU A 158 1.90 17.97 -15.73
CA LEU A 158 3.08 18.20 -14.89
C LEU A 158 3.44 19.66 -14.77
N LYS A 159 3.48 20.38 -15.92
CA LYS A 159 3.79 21.82 -15.93
C LYS A 159 2.80 22.66 -15.14
N LEU A 160 1.53 22.28 -15.15
CA LEU A 160 0.47 22.99 -14.42
C LEU A 160 0.45 22.70 -12.92
N SER A 161 0.77 21.47 -12.54
CA SER A 161 0.56 20.99 -11.17
C SER A 161 1.82 20.98 -10.31
N LEU A 162 2.98 20.68 -10.87
CA LEU A 162 4.21 20.51 -10.10
C LEU A 162 5.04 21.79 -10.03
N ASN A 163 5.42 22.22 -8.82
CA ASN A 163 6.36 23.32 -8.60
C ASN A 163 7.22 23.09 -7.37
N ALA A 164 8.32 23.85 -7.23
CA ALA A 164 9.27 23.74 -6.11
C ALA A 164 8.63 24.12 -4.77
N ASP A 165 7.70 25.08 -4.75
CA ASP A 165 7.09 25.60 -3.52
C ASP A 165 6.29 24.52 -2.78
N MET A 166 5.73 23.53 -3.49
CA MET A 166 5.04 22.41 -2.86
C MET A 166 5.97 21.60 -1.96
N PHE A 167 7.20 21.37 -2.42
CA PHE A 167 8.21 20.66 -1.63
C PHE A 167 8.63 21.49 -0.42
N VAL A 168 8.94 22.76 -0.62
CA VAL A 168 9.28 23.68 0.48
C VAL A 168 8.17 23.69 1.52
N LYS A 169 6.91 23.88 1.10
CA LYS A 169 5.75 23.91 1.99
C LYS A 169 5.60 22.61 2.81
N ARG A 170 5.78 21.45 2.18
CA ARG A 170 5.61 20.16 2.87
C ARG A 170 6.75 19.80 3.79
N TYR A 171 7.97 20.23 3.47
CA TYR A 171 9.16 19.85 4.25
C TYR A 171 9.69 20.95 5.18
N SER A 172 9.12 22.17 5.15
CA SER A 172 9.55 23.26 6.04
C SER A 172 9.24 23.02 7.51
N ASN A 173 8.25 22.19 7.81
CA ASN A 173 7.76 21.98 9.18
C ASN A 173 7.36 20.52 9.45
N VAL A 174 8.31 19.60 9.23
CA VAL A 174 8.06 18.15 9.38
C VAL A 174 7.90 17.72 10.85
N SER A 175 8.42 18.49 11.79
CA SER A 175 8.41 18.15 13.22
C SER A 175 7.06 18.42 13.90
N GLU A 176 6.20 19.26 13.35
CA GLU A 176 4.90 19.55 13.95
C GLU A 176 3.86 18.45 13.73
N GLY A 177 3.98 17.71 12.63
CA GLY A 177 3.00 16.71 12.25
C GLY A 177 1.63 17.30 11.86
N PRO A 178 0.65 16.46 11.53
CA PRO A 178 -0.72 16.90 11.22
C PRO A 178 -1.47 17.34 12.47
N LYS A 179 -2.58 18.06 12.29
CA LYS A 179 -3.42 18.55 13.40
C LYS A 179 -3.86 17.43 14.35
N GLN A 180 -4.16 16.25 13.84
CA GLN A 180 -4.53 15.09 14.65
C GLN A 180 -3.40 14.67 15.59
N TRP A 181 -2.15 14.70 15.11
CA TRP A 181 -0.96 14.43 15.93
C TRP A 181 -0.79 15.48 17.03
N GLN A 182 -0.94 16.76 16.71
CA GLN A 182 -0.82 17.87 17.67
C GLN A 182 -1.91 17.85 18.76
N GLN A 183 -3.07 17.25 18.47
CA GLN A 183 -4.20 17.14 19.39
C GLN A 183 -4.08 15.97 20.38
N ILE A 184 -3.12 15.07 20.19
CA ILE A 184 -2.89 13.95 21.11
C ILE A 184 -2.44 14.53 22.45
N LYS A 185 -3.27 14.30 23.47
CA LYS A 185 -2.92 14.68 24.84
C LYS A 185 -2.00 13.63 25.42
N THR A 186 -0.81 14.06 25.82
CA THR A 186 0.17 13.23 26.51
C THR A 186 0.51 13.83 27.85
N GLU A 187 0.68 13.00 28.87
CA GLU A 187 1.24 13.43 30.13
C GLU A 187 2.75 13.66 29.97
N LYS A 188 3.25 14.78 30.50
CA LYS A 188 4.68 15.04 30.53
C LYS A 188 5.30 14.20 31.65
N SER A 189 6.00 13.16 31.26
CA SER A 189 6.73 12.29 32.19
C SER A 189 8.15 12.03 31.66
N SER A 190 9.10 11.81 32.55
CA SER A 190 10.45 11.37 32.19
C SER A 190 10.53 9.88 31.90
N ILE A 191 9.49 9.12 32.27
CA ILE A 191 9.38 7.67 32.06
C ILE A 191 8.03 7.36 31.43
N TYR A 192 7.96 6.28 30.66
CA TYR A 192 6.72 5.77 30.12
C TYR A 192 5.98 4.92 31.17
N ASN A 193 4.70 5.19 31.39
CA ASN A 193 3.84 4.39 32.26
C ASN A 193 3.34 3.17 31.49
N TRP A 194 3.94 2.01 31.77
CA TRP A 194 3.55 0.76 31.11
C TRP A 194 2.21 0.26 31.66
N GLU A 195 1.32 -0.10 30.75
CA GLU A 195 0.05 -0.76 31.09
C GLU A 195 0.25 -2.27 31.06
N GLU A 196 0.12 -2.94 32.20
CA GLU A 196 0.37 -4.39 32.33
C GLU A 196 -0.54 -5.24 31.43
N ASN A 197 -1.78 -4.80 31.21
CA ASN A 197 -2.77 -5.49 30.38
C ASN A 197 -2.69 -5.13 28.89
N SER A 198 -1.80 -4.23 28.48
CA SER A 198 -1.64 -3.89 27.09
C SER A 198 -1.05 -5.06 26.31
N THR A 199 -1.70 -5.43 25.20
CA THR A 199 -1.20 -6.44 24.28
C THR A 199 -0.44 -5.82 23.09
N TYR A 200 -0.63 -4.52 22.86
CA TYR A 200 -0.02 -3.81 21.73
C TYR A 200 1.30 -3.12 22.08
N VAL A 201 1.34 -2.39 23.21
CA VAL A 201 2.57 -1.76 23.72
C VAL A 201 2.92 -2.42 25.06
N LYS A 202 3.82 -3.40 25.01
CA LYS A 202 4.21 -4.23 26.15
C LYS A 202 5.61 -3.87 26.63
N LYS A 203 5.83 -3.87 27.95
CA LYS A 203 7.17 -3.71 28.52
C LYS A 203 8.07 -4.86 28.04
N PRO A 204 9.19 -4.58 27.37
CA PRO A 204 10.05 -5.63 26.83
C PRO A 204 10.85 -6.30 27.95
N PRO A 205 10.94 -7.65 27.97
CA PRO A 205 11.58 -8.41 29.04
C PRO A 205 13.10 -8.25 29.09
N PHE A 206 13.73 -7.82 28.00
CA PHE A 206 15.18 -7.65 27.94
C PHE A 206 15.73 -6.44 28.71
N PHE A 207 14.86 -5.61 29.28
CA PHE A 207 15.24 -4.55 30.23
C PHE A 207 15.07 -4.98 31.70
N GLU A 208 14.64 -6.19 31.95
CA GLU A 208 14.56 -6.72 33.31
C GLU A 208 15.97 -7.01 33.84
N ASN A 209 16.21 -6.65 35.10
CA ASN A 209 17.48 -6.85 35.79
C ASN A 209 18.71 -6.13 35.18
N LEU A 210 18.51 -5.03 34.45
CA LEU A 210 19.62 -4.18 34.04
C LEU A 210 20.23 -3.48 35.26
N SER A 211 21.57 -3.51 35.33
CA SER A 211 22.33 -2.70 36.28
C SER A 211 22.53 -1.29 35.73
N ASP A 212 22.71 -0.31 36.64
CA ASP A 212 23.01 1.09 36.27
C ASP A 212 24.36 1.24 35.54
N GLN A 213 25.21 0.24 35.65
CA GLN A 213 26.50 0.20 34.97
C GLN A 213 26.55 -0.94 33.96
N PRO A 214 27.00 -0.69 32.71
CA PRO A 214 27.18 -1.73 31.74
C PRO A 214 28.21 -2.76 32.22
N GLU A 215 27.83 -4.04 32.28
CA GLU A 215 28.74 -5.11 32.73
C GLU A 215 29.87 -5.46 31.72
N GLY A 216 29.93 -4.79 30.59
CA GLY A 216 30.86 -5.07 29.52
C GLY A 216 30.53 -6.38 28.76
N PHE A 217 31.44 -6.79 27.88
CA PHE A 217 31.27 -8.02 27.12
C PHE A 217 31.65 -9.23 27.95
N LYS A 218 30.69 -10.14 28.17
CA LYS A 218 30.94 -11.43 28.80
C LYS A 218 31.29 -12.47 27.74
N LYS A 219 32.17 -13.43 28.10
CA LYS A 219 32.47 -14.56 27.24
C LYS A 219 31.19 -15.43 27.09
N ILE A 220 30.77 -15.65 25.86
CA ILE A 220 29.65 -16.56 25.54
C ILE A 220 30.17 -17.99 25.67
N GLN A 221 29.60 -18.77 26.59
CA GLN A 221 29.95 -20.18 26.80
C GLN A 221 28.68 -21.01 26.72
N ASP A 222 28.80 -22.23 26.20
CA ASP A 222 27.74 -23.24 26.09
C ASP A 222 26.45 -22.78 25.37
N ALA A 223 26.56 -21.73 24.54
CA ALA A 223 25.45 -21.27 23.75
C ALA A 223 25.11 -22.29 22.64
N ARG A 224 23.81 -22.54 22.46
CA ARG A 224 23.29 -23.41 21.41
C ARG A 224 22.52 -22.60 20.40
N PRO A 225 22.66 -22.88 19.09
CA PRO A 225 21.86 -22.18 18.08
C PRO A 225 20.39 -22.58 18.26
N LEU A 226 19.52 -21.58 18.33
CA LEU A 226 18.06 -21.79 18.36
C LEU A 226 17.55 -22.15 16.96
N LEU A 227 18.11 -21.53 15.93
CA LEU A 227 17.70 -21.69 14.55
C LEU A 227 18.90 -21.52 13.64
N ILE A 228 19.05 -22.40 12.66
CA ILE A 228 20.07 -22.32 11.62
C ILE A 228 19.34 -22.26 10.28
N LEU A 229 19.54 -21.19 9.54
CA LEU A 229 18.89 -20.94 8.26
C LEU A 229 19.94 -20.92 7.14
N GLY A 230 19.50 -21.16 5.91
CA GLY A 230 20.32 -21.02 4.72
C GLY A 230 20.52 -19.56 4.31
N ASP A 231 21.16 -19.37 3.16
CA ASP A 231 21.39 -18.05 2.59
C ASP A 231 20.10 -17.39 2.10
N MET A 232 20.10 -16.07 2.02
CA MET A 232 19.01 -15.25 1.49
C MET A 232 17.69 -15.31 2.29
N VAL A 233 17.69 -15.87 3.49
CA VAL A 233 16.51 -15.83 4.37
C VAL A 233 16.40 -14.47 5.03
N THR A 234 15.20 -13.88 4.96
CA THR A 234 14.86 -12.59 5.58
C THR A 234 13.75 -12.78 6.61
N THR A 235 13.52 -11.77 7.43
CA THR A 235 12.43 -11.75 8.41
C THR A 235 11.06 -11.98 7.80
N ASP A 236 10.82 -11.55 6.57
CA ASP A 236 9.57 -11.82 5.85
C ASP A 236 9.29 -13.31 5.63
N HIS A 237 10.32 -14.15 5.57
CA HIS A 237 10.15 -15.61 5.42
C HIS A 237 9.75 -16.28 6.75
N ILE A 238 10.02 -15.64 7.88
CA ILE A 238 9.74 -16.15 9.21
C ILE A 238 8.43 -15.58 9.74
N SER A 239 8.28 -14.25 9.66
CA SER A 239 7.09 -13.52 10.11
C SER A 239 6.87 -12.32 9.17
N PRO A 240 6.09 -12.48 8.09
CA PRO A 240 5.77 -11.40 7.18
C PRO A 240 5.09 -10.24 7.90
N ALA A 241 5.40 -9.00 7.51
CA ALA A 241 4.60 -7.85 7.94
C ALA A 241 3.18 -7.99 7.38
N GLY A 242 2.16 -7.67 8.16
CA GLY A 242 0.76 -7.77 7.75
C GLY A 242 -0.10 -8.43 8.81
N ASN A 243 -1.29 -8.87 8.44
CA ASN A 243 -2.22 -9.52 9.34
C ASN A 243 -1.79 -10.96 9.66
N ILE A 244 -1.78 -11.30 10.95
CA ILE A 244 -1.57 -12.65 11.44
C ILE A 244 -2.92 -13.40 11.38
N GLN A 245 -2.94 -14.54 10.70
CA GLN A 245 -4.12 -15.42 10.67
C GLN A 245 -4.26 -16.13 12.01
N LYS A 246 -5.48 -16.22 12.54
CA LYS A 246 -5.76 -16.85 13.84
C LYS A 246 -5.39 -18.32 13.90
N ASP A 247 -5.56 -19.04 12.80
CA ASP A 247 -5.31 -20.47 12.63
C ASP A 247 -3.91 -20.79 12.07
N SER A 248 -2.98 -19.85 12.21
CA SER A 248 -1.59 -20.03 11.84
C SER A 248 -0.71 -20.26 13.08
N PRO A 249 0.50 -20.85 12.90
CA PRO A 249 1.43 -21.02 14.05
C PRO A 249 1.81 -19.74 14.78
N THR A 250 1.65 -18.59 14.13
CA THR A 250 1.92 -17.27 14.73
C THR A 250 0.67 -16.70 15.40
N GLY A 251 -0.52 -17.21 15.05
CA GLY A 251 -1.81 -16.78 15.60
C GLY A 251 -2.19 -17.48 16.91
N GLU A 252 -1.58 -18.64 17.19
CA GLU A 252 -1.72 -19.38 18.44
C GLU A 252 -0.87 -18.74 19.55
#